data_7efe09fffe76a88b5853488ed8ece0a0
#
_entry.id   7efe09fffe76a88b5853488ed8ece0a0
#
_cell.length_a   1.000
_cell.length_b   1.000
_cell.length_c   1.000
_cell.angle_alpha   90.00
_cell.angle_beta   90.00
_cell.angle_gamma   90.00
#
_symmetry.space_group_name_H-M   'P 1'
#
loop_
_entity.id
_entity.type
_entity.pdbx_description
1 polymer ?
#
loop_
_entity_poly.entity_id
_entity_poly.type
_entity_poly.pdbx_seq_one_letter_code
_entity_poly.pdbx_strand_id
1 'polypeptide(L)'
;INIALVNELKLLATKTKLNINEIISAASTKPFGFKAFQPGPGVGGHCIPIDPYYLSWVGKKNSIKMNFIGLAGKVNDMMPKWIISESLKGRNIKKALILGVAYKKNVDDMRESPALEFIKIFQKKGIKVDYHDPYIKIIKTRKFKRTMKSIDIKKISNYDIVYLLTNHDIFN
;
A
#
# COMPACT_ATOMS: atom_id res chain seq x y z
N ILE A 1 13.26 -2.67 5.38
CA ILE A 1 13.16 -2.89 6.84
C ILE A 1 12.43 -1.73 7.49
N ASN A 2 12.87 -0.48 7.38
CA ASN A 2 12.30 0.66 8.10
C ASN A 2 10.80 0.90 7.82
N ILE A 3 10.36 0.74 6.57
CA ILE A 3 8.92 0.82 6.22
C ILE A 3 8.14 -0.31 6.91
N ALA A 4 8.69 -1.52 6.94
CA ALA A 4 8.05 -2.66 7.62
C ALA A 4 7.94 -2.41 9.13
N LEU A 5 8.97 -1.85 9.75
CA LEU A 5 8.95 -1.51 11.18
C LEU A 5 7.82 -0.51 11.50
N VAL A 6 7.70 0.59 10.76
CA VAL A 6 6.63 1.57 11.03
C VAL A 6 5.24 1.02 10.66
N ASN A 7 5.14 0.13 9.69
CA ASN A 7 3.90 -0.59 9.39
C ASN A 7 3.49 -1.51 10.56
N GLU A 8 4.42 -2.25 11.15
CA GLU A 8 4.14 -3.09 12.33
C GLU A 8 3.75 -2.24 13.55
N LEU A 9 4.44 -1.12 13.79
CA LEU A 9 4.07 -0.17 14.83
C LEU A 9 2.68 0.45 14.59
N LYS A 10 2.26 0.65 13.34
CA LYS A 10 0.90 1.10 13.00
C LYS A 10 -0.15 0.08 13.46
N LEU A 11 0.12 -1.22 13.36
CA LEU A 11 -0.81 -2.25 13.85
C LEU A 11 -1.02 -2.11 15.36
N LEU A 12 0.06 -1.96 16.13
CA LEU A 12 0.02 -1.74 17.57
C LEU A 12 -0.72 -0.45 17.92
N ALA A 13 -0.33 0.67 17.31
CA ALA A 13 -0.94 1.98 17.53
C ALA A 13 -2.46 1.96 17.29
N THR A 14 -2.91 1.26 16.24
CA THR A 14 -4.34 1.10 15.96
C THR A 14 -5.06 0.32 17.07
N LYS A 15 -4.45 -0.74 17.61
CA LYS A 15 -5.02 -1.55 18.71
C LYS A 15 -5.08 -0.77 20.02
N THR A 16 -4.08 0.02 20.30
CA THR A 16 -3.96 0.84 21.54
C THR A 16 -4.63 2.21 21.41
N LYS A 17 -5.27 2.50 20.27
CA LYS A 17 -5.93 3.78 19.96
C LYS A 17 -4.97 4.98 19.99
N LEU A 18 -3.69 4.77 19.74
CA LEU A 18 -2.67 5.80 19.62
C LEU A 18 -2.56 6.30 18.17
N ASN A 19 -2.17 7.56 18.01
CA ASN A 19 -1.91 8.15 16.69
C ASN A 19 -0.45 7.91 16.29
N ILE A 20 -0.22 7.03 15.31
CA ILE A 20 1.14 6.72 14.83
C ILE A 20 1.86 7.95 14.26
N ASN A 21 1.14 8.90 13.66
CA ASN A 21 1.76 10.09 13.09
C ASN A 21 2.30 11.03 14.18
N GLU A 22 1.60 11.14 15.32
CA GLU A 22 2.08 11.88 16.48
C GLU A 22 3.31 11.22 17.09
N ILE A 23 3.32 9.89 17.20
CA ILE A 23 4.50 9.13 17.67
C ILE A 23 5.70 9.38 16.77
N ILE A 24 5.54 9.30 15.45
CA ILE A 24 6.62 9.54 14.49
C ILE A 24 7.08 11.00 14.55
N SER A 25 6.15 11.96 14.66
CA SER A 25 6.45 13.37 14.78
C SER A 25 7.27 13.65 16.04
N ALA A 26 6.84 13.11 17.19
CA ALA A 26 7.58 13.23 18.44
C ALA A 26 8.98 12.61 18.37
N ALA A 27 9.11 11.41 17.77
CA ALA A 27 10.41 10.77 17.57
C ALA A 27 11.32 11.58 16.64
N SER A 28 10.75 12.32 15.67
CA SER A 28 11.49 13.15 14.73
C SER A 28 12.09 14.42 15.36
N THR A 29 11.71 14.77 16.58
CA THR A 29 12.34 15.88 17.33
C THR A 29 13.75 15.54 17.81
N LYS A 30 14.13 14.25 17.77
CA LYS A 30 15.49 13.82 18.08
C LYS A 30 16.48 14.43 17.07
N PRO A 31 17.50 15.17 17.50
CA PRO A 31 18.34 15.97 16.59
C PRO A 31 19.27 15.13 15.70
N PHE A 32 19.50 13.85 16.02
CA PHE A 32 20.36 12.95 15.23
C PHE A 32 19.94 11.49 15.33
N GLY A 33 20.36 10.69 14.36
CA GLY A 33 20.22 9.23 14.38
C GLY A 33 18.79 8.71 14.14
N PHE A 34 17.81 9.59 13.91
CA PHE A 34 16.44 9.21 13.56
C PHE A 34 16.08 9.69 12.15
N LYS A 35 15.59 8.79 11.32
CA LYS A 35 15.01 9.11 10.02
C LYS A 35 13.56 8.66 10.01
N ALA A 36 12.63 9.61 9.86
CA ALA A 36 11.21 9.35 9.83
C ALA A 36 10.83 8.52 8.59
N PHE A 37 10.04 7.49 8.81
CA PHE A 37 9.32 6.74 7.78
C PHE A 37 7.84 6.77 8.13
N GLN A 38 6.99 6.83 7.10
CA GLN A 38 5.54 6.80 7.28
C GLN A 38 5.00 5.40 7.00
N PRO A 39 4.02 4.92 7.78
CA PRO A 39 3.32 3.68 7.45
C PRO A 39 2.51 3.87 6.16
N GLY A 40 2.34 2.78 5.43
CA GLY A 40 1.64 2.82 4.15
C GLY A 40 0.97 1.49 3.80
N PRO A 41 0.31 1.44 2.65
CA PRO A 41 -0.43 0.26 2.20
C PRO A 41 0.47 -0.89 1.72
N GLY A 42 1.76 -0.78 1.87
CA GLY A 42 2.78 -1.68 1.35
C GLY A 42 3.90 -0.90 0.65
N VAL A 43 4.72 -1.60 -0.11
CA VAL A 43 5.79 -1.01 -0.92
C VAL A 43 5.59 -1.35 -2.38
N GLY A 44 5.91 -0.40 -3.26
CA GLY A 44 5.82 -0.57 -4.69
C GLY A 44 7.07 -0.05 -5.40
N GLY A 45 7.05 -0.09 -6.73
CA GLY A 45 8.15 0.34 -7.59
C GLY A 45 9.07 -0.80 -8.00
N HIS A 46 10.26 -0.44 -8.45
CA HIS A 46 11.19 -1.41 -9.06
C HIS A 46 12.24 -1.93 -8.06
N CYS A 47 12.79 -1.05 -7.20
CA CYS A 47 13.93 -1.42 -6.34
C CYS A 47 13.48 -1.99 -4.98
N ILE A 48 12.66 -1.24 -4.20
CA ILE A 48 12.35 -1.60 -2.82
C ILE A 48 11.65 -2.96 -2.67
N PRO A 49 10.68 -3.34 -3.52
CA PRO A 49 10.04 -4.65 -3.41
C PRO A 49 10.83 -5.80 -4.05
N ILE A 50 11.92 -5.54 -4.78
CA ILE A 50 12.61 -6.56 -5.59
C ILE A 50 14.05 -6.78 -5.14
N ASP A 51 14.89 -5.73 -5.07
CA ASP A 51 16.34 -5.86 -4.86
C ASP A 51 16.70 -6.57 -3.53
N PRO A 52 15.98 -6.36 -2.39
CA PRO A 52 16.28 -7.09 -1.17
C PRO A 52 16.16 -8.61 -1.31
N TYR A 53 15.29 -9.09 -2.21
CA TYR A 53 15.15 -10.53 -2.45
C TYR A 53 16.30 -11.11 -3.23
N TYR A 54 16.94 -10.35 -4.13
CA TYR A 54 18.19 -10.76 -4.76
C TYR A 54 19.29 -10.99 -3.71
N LEU A 55 19.39 -10.06 -2.73
CA LEU A 55 20.35 -10.21 -1.64
C LEU A 55 20.01 -11.44 -0.78
N SER A 56 18.74 -11.68 -0.50
CA SER A 56 18.30 -12.90 0.21
C SER A 56 18.64 -14.18 -0.56
N TRP A 57 18.52 -14.15 -1.88
CA TRP A 57 18.90 -15.28 -2.73
C TRP A 57 20.42 -15.54 -2.70
N VAL A 58 21.24 -14.48 -2.77
CA VAL A 58 22.71 -14.59 -2.61
C VAL A 58 23.05 -15.18 -1.23
N GLY A 59 22.41 -14.65 -0.16
CA GLY A 59 22.58 -15.21 1.20
C GLY A 59 22.29 -16.71 1.24
N LYS A 60 21.17 -17.14 0.65
CA LYS A 60 20.79 -18.55 0.60
C LYS A 60 21.83 -19.41 -0.14
N LYS A 61 22.43 -18.91 -1.23
CA LYS A 61 23.51 -19.62 -1.95
C LYS A 61 24.75 -19.82 -1.08
N ASN A 62 24.98 -18.93 -0.12
CA ASN A 62 26.09 -18.98 0.83
C ASN A 62 25.68 -19.56 2.19
N SER A 63 24.58 -20.32 2.26
CA SER A 63 24.05 -20.94 3.48
C SER A 63 23.68 -19.93 4.59
N ILE A 64 23.46 -18.65 4.24
CA ILE A 64 23.07 -17.58 5.16
C ILE A 64 21.59 -17.26 4.99
N LYS A 65 20.81 -17.35 6.07
CA LYS A 65 19.39 -16.99 6.07
C LYS A 65 19.20 -15.51 6.39
N MET A 66 18.74 -14.73 5.42
CA MET A 66 18.49 -13.28 5.57
C MET A 66 17.12 -13.03 6.22
N ASN A 67 17.00 -13.26 7.53
CA ASN A 67 15.73 -13.25 8.25
C ASN A 67 15.02 -11.87 8.22
N PHE A 68 15.75 -10.76 8.47
CA PHE A 68 15.18 -9.41 8.48
C PHE A 68 14.58 -9.00 7.14
N ILE A 69 15.22 -9.36 6.03
CA ILE A 69 14.70 -9.06 4.70
C ILE A 69 13.40 -9.83 4.46
N GLY A 70 13.39 -11.12 4.75
CA GLY A 70 12.21 -11.95 4.59
C GLY A 70 11.05 -11.52 5.48
N LEU A 71 11.32 -11.13 6.73
CA LEU A 71 10.30 -10.62 7.64
C LEU A 71 9.75 -9.27 7.15
N ALA A 72 10.61 -8.33 6.77
CA ALA A 72 10.19 -7.03 6.27
C ALA A 72 9.29 -7.16 5.03
N GLY A 73 9.61 -8.06 4.10
CA GLY A 73 8.74 -8.36 2.96
C GLY A 73 7.35 -8.81 3.41
N LYS A 74 7.29 -9.82 4.29
CA LYS A 74 6.01 -10.35 4.80
C LYS A 74 5.15 -9.28 5.48
N VAL A 75 5.76 -8.41 6.31
CA VAL A 75 5.03 -7.31 6.98
C VAL A 75 4.46 -6.35 5.95
N ASN A 76 5.25 -5.92 4.96
CA ASN A 76 4.76 -5.01 3.93
C ASN A 76 3.66 -5.65 3.05
N ASP A 77 3.80 -6.91 2.69
CA ASP A 77 2.85 -7.65 1.84
C ASP A 77 1.50 -7.89 2.52
N MET A 78 1.48 -7.97 3.86
CA MET A 78 0.22 -8.13 4.60
C MET A 78 -0.58 -6.83 4.74
N MET A 79 0.03 -5.66 4.56
CA MET A 79 -0.60 -4.36 4.83
C MET A 79 -1.89 -4.11 4.02
N PRO A 80 -1.97 -4.40 2.70
CA PRO A 80 -3.21 -4.22 1.95
C PRO A 80 -4.39 -5.00 2.56
N LYS A 81 -4.14 -6.27 2.90
CA LYS A 81 -5.15 -7.15 3.49
C LYS A 81 -5.59 -6.63 4.87
N TRP A 82 -4.64 -6.22 5.70
CA TRP A 82 -4.93 -5.69 7.03
C TRP A 82 -5.72 -4.39 6.96
N ILE A 83 -5.32 -3.42 6.13
CA ILE A 83 -6.02 -2.13 5.96
C ILE A 83 -7.47 -2.36 5.52
N ILE A 84 -7.67 -3.21 4.50
CA ILE A 84 -9.02 -3.53 4.03
C ILE A 84 -9.83 -4.19 5.15
N SER A 85 -9.25 -5.15 5.87
CA SER A 85 -9.94 -5.83 6.97
C SER A 85 -10.37 -4.86 8.07
N GLU A 86 -9.50 -3.95 8.49
CA GLU A 86 -9.81 -2.95 9.53
C GLU A 86 -10.88 -1.95 9.05
N SER A 87 -10.76 -1.45 7.83
CA SER A 87 -11.68 -0.44 7.29
C SER A 87 -13.09 -0.97 6.99
N LEU A 88 -13.23 -2.28 6.77
CA LEU A 88 -14.53 -2.92 6.50
C LEU A 88 -15.24 -3.42 7.77
N LYS A 89 -14.61 -3.38 8.95
CA LYS A 89 -15.24 -3.84 10.19
C LYS A 89 -16.58 -3.13 10.45
N GLY A 90 -17.64 -3.90 10.63
CA GLY A 90 -18.97 -3.37 10.92
C GLY A 90 -19.63 -2.59 9.79
N ARG A 91 -19.12 -2.68 8.56
CA ARG A 91 -19.62 -1.96 7.39
C ARG A 91 -20.08 -2.92 6.30
N ASN A 92 -21.23 -2.64 5.69
CA ASN A 92 -21.71 -3.33 4.49
C ASN A 92 -21.30 -2.54 3.26
N ILE A 93 -20.12 -2.81 2.73
CA ILE A 93 -19.53 -2.12 1.58
C ILE A 93 -19.77 -2.94 0.31
N LYS A 94 -20.41 -2.33 -0.69
CA LYS A 94 -20.67 -2.94 -2.00
C LYS A 94 -19.79 -2.35 -3.10
N LYS A 95 -19.39 -1.07 -2.94
CA LYS A 95 -18.62 -0.34 -3.95
C LYS A 95 -17.45 0.39 -3.31
N ALA A 96 -16.24 0.14 -3.80
CA ALA A 96 -15.02 0.79 -3.37
C ALA A 96 -14.38 1.58 -4.52
N LEU A 97 -13.81 2.74 -4.22
CA LEU A 97 -13.01 3.53 -5.15
C LEU A 97 -11.57 3.61 -4.63
N ILE A 98 -10.61 3.43 -5.53
CA ILE A 98 -9.20 3.66 -5.28
C ILE A 98 -8.76 4.93 -5.99
N LEU A 99 -8.21 5.89 -5.24
CA LEU A 99 -7.57 7.09 -5.77
C LEU A 99 -6.05 6.90 -5.78
N GLY A 100 -5.47 6.98 -6.98
CA GLY A 100 -4.05 6.75 -7.20
C GLY A 100 -3.69 5.25 -7.21
N VAL A 101 -3.30 4.75 -8.39
CA VAL A 101 -2.83 3.36 -8.58
C VAL A 101 -1.36 3.29 -8.97
N ALA A 102 -0.70 4.42 -9.20
CA ALA A 102 0.74 4.50 -9.35
C ALA A 102 1.46 4.10 -8.04
N TYR A 103 2.70 3.61 -8.13
CA TYR A 103 3.45 3.24 -6.92
C TYR A 103 3.95 4.45 -6.12
N LYS A 104 4.04 5.62 -6.73
CA LYS A 104 4.34 6.91 -6.09
C LYS A 104 3.64 8.06 -6.80
N LYS A 105 3.61 9.24 -6.17
CA LYS A 105 2.94 10.41 -6.73
C LYS A 105 3.57 10.90 -8.02
N ASN A 106 2.72 11.41 -8.93
CA ASN A 106 3.08 12.12 -10.15
C ASN A 106 3.91 11.29 -11.16
N VAL A 107 3.67 9.98 -11.21
CA VAL A 107 4.31 9.10 -12.20
C VAL A 107 3.28 8.19 -12.87
N ASP A 108 3.55 7.83 -14.12
CA ASP A 108 2.83 6.82 -14.89
C ASP A 108 3.52 5.44 -14.73
N ASP A 109 3.57 4.96 -13.49
CA ASP A 109 4.17 3.65 -13.21
C ASP A 109 3.43 2.96 -12.06
N MET A 110 2.87 1.79 -12.34
CA MET A 110 2.13 0.97 -11.37
C MET A 110 2.84 -0.34 -11.02
N ARG A 111 4.14 -0.49 -11.37
CA ARG A 111 4.89 -1.71 -11.06
C ARG A 111 4.91 -1.96 -9.57
N GLU A 112 4.52 -3.18 -9.20
CA GLU A 112 4.41 -3.63 -7.80
C GLU A 112 3.62 -2.67 -6.89
N SER A 113 2.72 -1.85 -7.47
CA SER A 113 1.88 -0.95 -6.69
C SER A 113 0.96 -1.75 -5.75
N PRO A 114 0.90 -1.39 -4.45
CA PRO A 114 -0.03 -1.98 -3.50
C PRO A 114 -1.50 -1.85 -3.93
N ALA A 115 -1.85 -0.83 -4.71
CA ALA A 115 -3.21 -0.63 -5.23
C ALA A 115 -3.71 -1.84 -6.04
N LEU A 116 -2.84 -2.53 -6.74
CA LEU A 116 -3.19 -3.73 -7.49
C LEU A 116 -3.64 -4.88 -6.56
N GLU A 117 -3.04 -5.00 -5.38
CA GLU A 117 -3.47 -6.00 -4.40
C GLU A 117 -4.80 -5.60 -3.73
N PHE A 118 -5.04 -4.29 -3.48
CA PHE A 118 -6.35 -3.80 -3.05
C PHE A 118 -7.45 -4.19 -4.02
N ILE A 119 -7.27 -3.93 -5.32
CA ILE A 119 -8.24 -4.29 -6.37
C ILE A 119 -8.52 -5.80 -6.33
N LYS A 120 -7.49 -6.62 -6.26
CA LYS A 120 -7.60 -8.07 -6.24
C LYS A 120 -8.36 -8.58 -5.00
N ILE A 121 -8.10 -7.99 -3.83
CA ILE A 121 -8.80 -8.36 -2.59
C ILE A 121 -10.28 -7.99 -2.68
N PHE A 122 -10.63 -6.79 -3.16
CA PHE A 122 -12.02 -6.38 -3.34
C PHE A 122 -12.76 -7.28 -4.33
N GLN A 123 -12.16 -7.59 -5.48
CA GLN A 123 -12.74 -8.51 -6.45
C GLN A 123 -13.00 -9.90 -5.85
N LYS A 124 -12.06 -10.43 -5.05
CA LYS A 124 -12.24 -11.71 -4.34
C LYS A 124 -13.36 -11.67 -3.30
N LYS A 125 -13.61 -10.51 -2.68
CA LYS A 125 -14.70 -10.30 -1.72
C LYS A 125 -16.06 -10.03 -2.37
N GLY A 126 -16.15 -9.98 -3.72
CA GLY A 126 -17.36 -9.63 -4.44
C GLY A 126 -17.72 -8.13 -4.35
N ILE A 127 -16.81 -7.28 -3.88
CA ILE A 127 -17.00 -5.84 -3.81
C ILE A 127 -16.64 -5.24 -5.17
N LYS A 128 -17.56 -4.46 -5.74
CA LYS A 128 -17.27 -3.72 -6.98
C LYS A 128 -16.20 -2.69 -6.69
N VAL A 129 -15.10 -2.73 -7.43
CA VAL A 129 -13.99 -1.77 -7.28
C VAL A 129 -13.71 -1.09 -8.61
N ASP A 130 -13.63 0.23 -8.55
CA ASP A 130 -13.18 1.09 -9.64
C ASP A 130 -11.96 1.91 -9.15
N TYR A 131 -11.26 2.57 -10.05
CA TYR A 131 -10.15 3.44 -9.68
C TYR A 131 -10.19 4.76 -10.47
N HIS A 132 -9.60 5.78 -9.88
CA HIS A 132 -9.22 7.00 -10.57
C HIS A 132 -7.74 7.28 -10.39
N ASP A 133 -7.06 7.55 -11.50
CA ASP A 133 -5.65 7.96 -11.51
C ASP A 133 -5.43 8.96 -12.66
N PRO A 134 -4.83 10.11 -12.40
CA PRO A 134 -4.62 11.13 -13.44
C PRO A 134 -3.59 10.70 -14.51
N TYR A 135 -2.64 9.83 -14.15
CA TYR A 135 -1.55 9.41 -15.02
C TYR A 135 -1.79 8.02 -15.64
N ILE A 136 -2.44 7.10 -14.90
CA ILE A 136 -2.70 5.74 -15.36
C ILE A 136 -4.15 5.61 -15.82
N LYS A 137 -4.38 5.77 -17.11
CA LYS A 137 -5.74 5.74 -17.69
C LYS A 137 -6.30 4.33 -17.82
N ILE A 138 -5.43 3.33 -18.00
CA ILE A 138 -5.84 1.94 -18.25
C ILE A 138 -4.94 1.00 -17.46
N ILE A 139 -5.55 0.11 -16.69
CA ILE A 139 -4.85 -1.04 -16.09
C ILE A 139 -5.11 -2.26 -16.97
N LYS A 140 -4.04 -2.75 -17.62
CA LYS A 140 -4.03 -3.98 -18.37
C LYS A 140 -2.94 -4.89 -17.79
N THR A 141 -3.33 -5.88 -17.02
CA THR A 141 -2.40 -6.81 -16.39
C THR A 141 -2.96 -8.22 -16.37
N ARG A 142 -2.08 -9.22 -16.47
CA ARG A 142 -2.47 -10.64 -16.31
C ARG A 142 -3.01 -10.97 -14.90
N LYS A 143 -2.78 -10.09 -13.91
CA LYS A 143 -3.27 -10.24 -12.53
C LYS A 143 -4.81 -10.09 -12.45
N PHE A 144 -5.47 -9.49 -13.45
CA PHE A 144 -6.92 -9.24 -13.49
C PHE A 144 -7.59 -9.92 -14.67
N LYS A 145 -8.81 -10.41 -14.47
CA LYS A 145 -9.61 -11.07 -15.54
C LYS A 145 -10.01 -10.11 -16.67
N ARG A 146 -10.03 -8.81 -16.41
CA ARG A 146 -10.45 -7.77 -17.37
C ARG A 146 -9.62 -6.52 -17.25
N THR A 147 -9.53 -5.79 -18.35
CA THR A 147 -8.99 -4.42 -18.38
C THR A 147 -9.86 -3.49 -17.56
N MET A 148 -9.25 -2.61 -16.76
CA MET A 148 -9.94 -1.56 -16.02
C MET A 148 -9.56 -0.19 -16.58
N LYS A 149 -10.52 0.73 -16.62
CA LYS A 149 -10.28 2.13 -17.03
C LYS A 149 -10.44 3.05 -15.84
N SER A 150 -9.59 4.09 -15.76
CA SER A 150 -9.73 5.16 -14.80
C SER A 150 -11.09 5.86 -15.00
N ILE A 151 -11.85 6.03 -13.92
CA ILE A 151 -13.14 6.73 -13.95
C ILE A 151 -12.95 8.23 -13.74
N ASP A 152 -13.98 9.03 -14.00
CA ASP A 152 -14.00 10.45 -13.62
C ASP A 152 -14.12 10.59 -12.09
N ILE A 153 -13.28 11.42 -11.47
CA ILE A 153 -13.28 11.68 -10.03
C ILE A 153 -14.61 12.29 -9.54
N LYS A 154 -15.33 12.98 -10.40
CA LYS A 154 -16.67 13.53 -10.09
C LYS A 154 -17.66 12.46 -9.63
N LYS A 155 -17.41 11.19 -9.91
CA LYS A 155 -18.25 10.04 -9.50
C LYS A 155 -17.94 9.52 -8.09
N ILE A 156 -17.08 10.20 -7.32
CA ILE A 156 -16.63 9.76 -5.99
C ILE A 156 -17.79 9.49 -5.01
N SER A 157 -18.86 10.27 -5.08
CA SER A 157 -20.05 10.12 -4.24
C SER A 157 -20.84 8.82 -4.47
N ASN A 158 -20.56 8.09 -5.54
CA ASN A 158 -21.24 6.83 -5.88
C ASN A 158 -20.63 5.60 -5.18
N TYR A 159 -19.63 5.80 -4.29
CA TYR A 159 -18.90 4.72 -3.62
C TYR A 159 -19.11 4.75 -2.11
N ASP A 160 -19.20 3.56 -1.53
CA ASP A 160 -19.41 3.40 -0.08
C ASP A 160 -18.10 3.66 0.70
N ILE A 161 -16.95 3.48 0.05
CA ILE A 161 -15.64 3.71 0.63
C ILE A 161 -14.63 4.15 -0.44
N VAL A 162 -13.75 5.07 -0.06
CA VAL A 162 -12.68 5.59 -0.93
C VAL A 162 -11.34 5.39 -0.24
N TYR A 163 -10.36 4.87 -0.98
CA TYR A 163 -8.98 4.70 -0.53
C TYR A 163 -8.06 5.61 -1.33
N LEU A 164 -7.45 6.59 -0.67
CA LEU A 164 -6.36 7.37 -1.24
C LEU A 164 -5.06 6.60 -1.01
N LEU A 165 -4.58 5.87 -2.03
CA LEU A 165 -3.37 5.06 -1.94
C LEU A 165 -2.14 5.79 -2.46
N THR A 166 -2.29 6.63 -3.47
CA THR A 166 -1.24 7.50 -3.98
C THR A 166 -1.76 8.92 -4.10
N ASN A 167 -1.28 9.80 -3.22
CA ASN A 167 -1.70 11.19 -3.18
C ASN A 167 -0.95 12.01 -4.25
N HIS A 168 -1.47 12.00 -5.48
CA HIS A 168 -0.98 12.86 -6.54
C HIS A 168 -1.26 14.33 -6.23
N ASP A 169 -0.37 15.25 -6.62
CA ASP A 169 -0.52 16.68 -6.32
C ASP A 169 -1.82 17.28 -6.89
N ILE A 170 -2.37 16.70 -7.95
CA ILE A 170 -3.65 17.09 -8.54
C ILE A 170 -4.88 16.74 -7.68
N PHE A 171 -4.73 15.98 -6.61
CA PHE A 171 -5.81 15.64 -5.67
C PHE A 171 -5.93 16.63 -4.51
N ASN A 172 -5.00 17.58 -4.40
CA ASN A 172 -4.97 18.65 -3.38
C ASN A 172 -5.71 19.89 -3.85
#